data_c52590c290a982c4b36a370e20ae3d68
#
_entry.id   c52590c290a982c4b36a370e20ae3d68
#
_cell.length_a   1.000
_cell.length_b   1.000
_cell.length_c   1.000
_cell.angle_alpha   90.00
_cell.angle_beta   90.00
_cell.angle_gamma   90.00
#
_symmetry.space_group_name_H-M   'P 1'
#
loop_
_entity.id
_entity.type
_entity.pdbx_description
1 polymer ?
#
loop_
_entity_poly.entity_id
_entity_poly.type
_entity_poly.pdbx_seq_one_letter_code
_entity_poly.pdbx_strand_id
1 'polypeptide(L)'
;VGEKFKEIGVKSIINGAVQTPLLLKTDDGIYISLHEAALIDFPAMNYEILEGGKKLKVHLVPDAVGNRAYVQTPFKTPWRTFIISDRATDILSSRMILNLNEPCKINDVSWIKPMKFIGVWWEMHVGLKSWNYADTNNINIYTTKWNELKPNGRHGATTERAKFYIDFAKKHGIDGVLYEGWNVGWEDWYGNWKENVFDFLTPYPDFDIKEVSNYAKEKNVKLIMHHETSGSVTNYERYIDTAFKFMKYYGYDAVKTGYVGRIIPRGENHDGQWMIN
;
A
#
# COMPACT_ATOMS: atom_id res chain seq x y z
N VAL A 1 -7.20 6.53 -9.31
CA VAL A 1 -7.12 5.95 -10.65
C VAL A 1 -7.97 4.70 -10.65
N GLY A 2 -9.15 4.74 -11.26
CA GLY A 2 -10.01 3.57 -11.34
C GLY A 2 -9.49 2.57 -12.38
N GLU A 3 -9.22 1.36 -11.95
CA GLU A 3 -9.02 0.26 -12.89
C GLU A 3 -10.33 -0.06 -13.60
N LYS A 4 -10.26 -0.28 -14.90
CA LYS A 4 -11.41 -0.76 -15.66
C LYS A 4 -11.53 -2.25 -15.43
N PHE A 5 -12.60 -2.68 -14.77
CA PHE A 5 -12.97 -4.09 -14.76
C PHE A 5 -13.26 -4.55 -16.19
N LYS A 6 -12.64 -5.65 -16.59
CA LYS A 6 -12.93 -6.28 -17.88
C LYS A 6 -13.59 -7.62 -17.62
N GLU A 7 -14.78 -7.79 -18.16
CA GLU A 7 -15.29 -9.14 -18.38
C GLU A 7 -14.57 -9.74 -19.57
N ILE A 8 -13.79 -10.78 -19.32
CA ILE A 8 -13.09 -11.54 -20.37
C ILE A 8 -13.47 -13.00 -20.28
N GLY A 9 -13.67 -13.64 -21.40
CA GLY A 9 -13.87 -15.09 -21.43
C GLY A 9 -12.61 -15.78 -20.90
N VAL A 10 -12.76 -16.77 -20.02
CA VAL A 10 -11.63 -17.53 -19.46
C VAL A 10 -10.75 -18.13 -20.56
N LYS A 11 -11.35 -18.51 -21.68
CA LYS A 11 -10.65 -19.02 -22.88
C LYS A 11 -9.73 -18.01 -23.56
N SER A 12 -9.95 -16.72 -23.37
CA SER A 12 -9.13 -15.65 -23.96
C SER A 12 -7.94 -15.25 -23.09
N ILE A 13 -7.80 -15.81 -21.90
CA ILE A 13 -6.61 -15.61 -21.07
C ILE A 13 -5.52 -16.55 -21.58
N ILE A 14 -4.60 -15.98 -22.35
CA ILE A 14 -3.49 -16.73 -22.98
C ILE A 14 -2.22 -16.42 -22.20
N ASN A 15 -1.50 -17.46 -21.77
CA ASN A 15 -0.16 -17.39 -21.17
C ASN A 15 -0.04 -16.49 -19.92
N GLY A 16 -0.98 -16.61 -18.96
CA GLY A 16 -0.92 -15.82 -17.75
C GLY A 16 -1.45 -16.53 -16.52
N ALA A 17 -0.98 -16.10 -15.37
CA ALA A 17 -1.58 -16.42 -14.10
C ALA A 17 -2.57 -15.29 -13.70
N VAL A 18 -3.65 -15.66 -13.06
CA VAL A 18 -4.67 -14.74 -12.54
C VAL A 18 -4.56 -14.72 -11.03
N GLN A 19 -4.50 -13.52 -10.47
CA GLN A 19 -4.44 -13.32 -9.02
C GLN A 19 -5.78 -13.61 -8.35
N THR A 20 -5.75 -13.86 -7.04
CA THR A 20 -6.92 -13.89 -6.18
C THR A 20 -7.18 -12.49 -5.57
N PRO A 21 -8.44 -12.14 -5.24
CA PRO A 21 -9.66 -12.92 -5.47
C PRO A 21 -10.04 -13.00 -6.95
N LEU A 22 -10.37 -14.18 -7.43
CA LEU A 22 -10.84 -14.39 -8.81
C LEU A 22 -12.35 -14.61 -8.80
N LEU A 23 -13.08 -13.74 -9.48
CA LEU A 23 -14.53 -13.88 -9.66
C LEU A 23 -14.82 -14.43 -11.06
N LEU A 24 -15.53 -15.52 -11.09
CA LEU A 24 -16.00 -16.17 -12.30
C LEU A 24 -17.54 -16.12 -12.36
N LYS A 25 -18.07 -16.11 -13.59
CA LYS A 25 -19.47 -16.30 -13.87
C LYS A 25 -19.60 -17.37 -14.95
N THR A 26 -20.45 -18.35 -14.71
CA THR A 26 -20.77 -19.39 -15.68
C THR A 26 -21.87 -18.92 -16.65
N ASP A 27 -21.98 -19.59 -17.82
CA ASP A 27 -22.98 -19.23 -18.83
C ASP A 27 -24.43 -19.42 -18.31
N ASP A 28 -24.63 -20.31 -17.35
CA ASP A 28 -25.93 -20.57 -16.66
C ASP A 28 -26.16 -19.64 -15.46
N GLY A 29 -25.27 -18.65 -15.24
CA GLY A 29 -25.52 -17.57 -14.30
C GLY A 29 -24.99 -17.79 -12.89
N ILE A 30 -24.23 -18.85 -12.63
CA ILE A 30 -23.59 -19.11 -11.33
C ILE A 30 -22.34 -18.24 -11.17
N TYR A 31 -22.22 -17.62 -10.00
CA TYR A 31 -21.04 -16.84 -9.60
C TYR A 31 -20.14 -17.68 -8.70
N ILE A 32 -18.84 -17.65 -8.96
CA ILE A 32 -17.84 -18.39 -8.20
C ILE A 32 -16.71 -17.45 -7.81
N SER A 33 -16.47 -17.28 -6.52
CA SER A 33 -15.30 -16.54 -6.03
C SER A 33 -14.26 -17.52 -5.51
N LEU A 34 -13.06 -17.41 -6.04
CA LEU A 34 -11.90 -18.19 -5.63
C LEU A 34 -10.97 -17.27 -4.85
N HIS A 35 -10.66 -17.64 -3.62
CA HIS A 35 -9.81 -16.83 -2.77
C HIS A 35 -9.04 -17.69 -1.76
N GLU A 36 -8.30 -17.04 -0.90
CA GLU A 36 -7.58 -17.64 0.21
C GLU A 36 -7.83 -16.88 1.51
N ALA A 37 -7.69 -17.58 2.63
CA ALA A 37 -7.80 -16.99 3.96
C ALA A 37 -6.65 -17.47 4.85
N ALA A 38 -6.37 -16.73 5.92
CA ALA A 38 -5.22 -16.94 6.79
C ALA A 38 -3.89 -17.02 6.01
N LEU A 39 -3.71 -16.09 5.07
CA LEU A 39 -2.45 -15.93 4.33
C LEU A 39 -1.44 -15.23 5.25
N ILE A 40 -0.70 -16.02 6.00
CA ILE A 40 0.28 -15.57 7.00
C ILE A 40 1.57 -16.35 6.75
N ASP A 41 2.68 -15.62 6.59
CA ASP A 41 4.01 -16.17 6.33
C ASP A 41 4.01 -17.25 5.23
N PHE A 42 3.32 -16.98 4.15
CA PHE A 42 3.18 -17.88 3.02
C PHE A 42 2.97 -17.09 1.73
N PRO A 43 3.48 -17.56 0.58
CA PRO A 43 3.28 -16.85 -0.68
C PRO A 43 1.82 -16.89 -1.13
N ALA A 44 1.36 -15.81 -1.75
CA ALA A 44 0.03 -15.75 -2.32
C ALA A 44 -0.15 -16.76 -3.48
N MET A 45 -1.39 -17.11 -3.73
CA MET A 45 -1.74 -18.06 -4.77
C MET A 45 -2.21 -17.32 -6.03
N ASN A 46 -1.76 -17.83 -7.18
CA ASN A 46 -2.26 -17.46 -8.50
C ASN A 46 -2.85 -18.68 -9.21
N TYR A 47 -3.72 -18.46 -10.19
CA TYR A 47 -4.28 -19.51 -11.02
C TYR A 47 -3.72 -19.44 -12.44
N GLU A 48 -3.09 -20.52 -12.89
CA GLU A 48 -2.81 -20.77 -14.30
C GLU A 48 -4.06 -21.36 -14.97
N ILE A 49 -4.44 -20.84 -16.11
CA ILE A 49 -5.60 -21.31 -16.87
C ILE A 49 -5.14 -22.31 -17.93
N LEU A 50 -5.63 -23.53 -17.82
CA LEU A 50 -5.26 -24.64 -18.69
C LEU A 50 -6.45 -25.13 -19.52
N GLU A 51 -6.14 -25.89 -20.58
CA GLU A 51 -7.10 -26.59 -21.41
C GLU A 51 -8.24 -25.69 -21.95
N GLY A 52 -7.89 -24.49 -22.39
CA GLY A 52 -8.87 -23.54 -22.92
C GLY A 52 -9.92 -23.10 -21.92
N GLY A 53 -9.53 -22.97 -20.65
CA GLY A 53 -10.39 -22.49 -19.56
C GLY A 53 -11.13 -23.57 -18.80
N LYS A 54 -10.86 -24.85 -19.09
CA LYS A 54 -11.52 -25.96 -18.38
C LYS A 54 -10.88 -26.34 -17.05
N LYS A 55 -9.62 -25.94 -16.85
CA LYS A 55 -8.86 -26.24 -15.63
C LYS A 55 -8.17 -24.99 -15.11
N LEU A 56 -8.18 -24.84 -13.80
CA LEU A 56 -7.40 -23.87 -13.04
C LEU A 56 -6.35 -24.62 -12.22
N LYS A 57 -5.08 -24.31 -12.44
CA LYS A 57 -3.98 -24.87 -11.66
C LYS A 57 -3.43 -23.82 -10.72
N VAL A 58 -3.34 -24.16 -9.45
CA VAL A 58 -2.76 -23.28 -8.44
C VAL A 58 -1.25 -23.19 -8.62
N HIS A 59 -0.75 -21.96 -8.62
CA HIS A 59 0.65 -21.64 -8.48
C HIS A 59 0.85 -20.77 -7.25
N LEU A 60 1.87 -21.10 -6.45
CA LEU A 60 2.38 -20.19 -5.44
C LEU A 60 3.39 -19.24 -6.09
N VAL A 61 3.34 -17.96 -5.72
CA VAL A 61 4.29 -16.97 -6.21
C VAL A 61 5.69 -17.31 -5.71
N PRO A 62 6.67 -17.50 -6.59
CA PRO A 62 8.01 -17.86 -6.19
C PRO A 62 8.80 -16.64 -5.67
N ASP A 63 9.82 -16.92 -4.90
CA ASP A 63 10.86 -15.95 -4.57
C ASP A 63 11.82 -15.70 -5.78
N ALA A 64 12.84 -14.88 -5.55
CA ALA A 64 13.82 -14.50 -6.57
C ALA A 64 14.67 -15.69 -7.10
N VAL A 65 14.79 -16.77 -6.34
CA VAL A 65 15.55 -17.98 -6.73
C VAL A 65 14.66 -19.15 -7.14
N GLY A 66 13.35 -18.93 -7.21
CA GLY A 66 12.36 -19.88 -7.71
C GLY A 66 11.74 -20.80 -6.65
N ASN A 67 12.08 -20.64 -5.37
CA ASN A 67 11.43 -21.38 -4.30
C ASN A 67 10.01 -20.87 -4.08
N ARG A 68 9.10 -21.78 -3.71
CA ARG A 68 7.68 -21.44 -3.57
C ARG A 68 7.33 -21.01 -2.16
N ALA A 69 7.83 -21.71 -1.15
CA ALA A 69 7.59 -21.38 0.25
C ALA A 69 8.72 -21.95 1.13
N TYR A 70 8.99 -21.25 2.21
CA TYR A 70 9.86 -21.68 3.29
C TYR A 70 8.98 -21.90 4.51
N VAL A 71 8.91 -23.12 5.00
CA VAL A 71 8.07 -23.47 6.15
C VAL A 71 8.87 -24.23 7.20
N GLN A 72 8.61 -23.92 8.45
CA GLN A 72 9.14 -24.64 9.59
C GLN A 72 7.99 -25.39 10.28
N THR A 73 8.12 -26.69 10.44
CA THR A 73 7.08 -27.50 11.08
C THR A 73 7.15 -27.39 12.61
N PRO A 74 5.99 -27.40 13.30
CA PRO A 74 4.64 -27.54 12.76
C PRO A 74 4.14 -26.26 12.06
N PHE A 75 3.45 -26.41 10.92
CA PHE A 75 2.98 -25.29 10.10
C PHE A 75 1.56 -25.52 9.60
N LYS A 76 0.78 -24.43 9.43
CA LYS A 76 -0.54 -24.44 8.80
C LYS A 76 -0.48 -23.62 7.50
N THR A 77 -0.88 -24.24 6.39
CA THR A 77 -1.02 -23.52 5.12
C THR A 77 -2.27 -22.64 5.13
N PRO A 78 -2.34 -21.59 4.30
CA PRO A 78 -3.56 -20.84 4.08
C PRO A 78 -4.71 -21.72 3.60
N TRP A 79 -5.94 -21.30 3.89
CA TRP A 79 -7.14 -21.89 3.34
C TRP A 79 -7.32 -21.54 1.88
N ARG A 80 -7.82 -22.50 1.09
CA ARG A 80 -8.29 -22.24 -0.28
C ARG A 80 -9.81 -22.27 -0.25
N THR A 81 -10.44 -21.17 -0.69
CA THR A 81 -11.87 -20.95 -0.51
C THR A 81 -12.59 -20.86 -1.85
N PHE A 82 -13.80 -21.41 -1.86
CA PHE A 82 -14.74 -21.32 -2.97
C PHE A 82 -16.08 -20.84 -2.42
N ILE A 83 -16.57 -19.73 -2.94
CA ILE A 83 -17.92 -19.23 -2.66
C ILE A 83 -18.69 -19.37 -3.95
N ILE A 84 -19.78 -20.13 -3.93
CA ILE A 84 -20.61 -20.44 -5.10
C ILE A 84 -22.03 -20.00 -4.82
N SER A 85 -22.61 -19.19 -5.69
CA SER A 85 -23.98 -18.69 -5.56
C SER A 85 -24.58 -18.34 -6.92
N ASP A 86 -25.89 -18.40 -7.02
CA ASP A 86 -26.65 -17.85 -8.15
C ASP A 86 -26.80 -16.32 -8.06
N ARG A 87 -26.33 -15.71 -6.97
CA ARG A 87 -26.38 -14.26 -6.72
C ARG A 87 -25.01 -13.67 -6.45
N ALA A 88 -24.61 -12.70 -7.24
CA ALA A 88 -23.31 -12.00 -7.04
C ALA A 88 -23.20 -11.33 -5.66
N THR A 89 -24.32 -10.85 -5.11
CA THR A 89 -24.39 -10.18 -3.81
C THR A 89 -24.05 -11.09 -2.64
N ASP A 90 -24.24 -12.39 -2.76
CA ASP A 90 -23.93 -13.35 -1.70
C ASP A 90 -22.42 -13.50 -1.49
N ILE A 91 -21.64 -13.29 -2.54
CA ILE A 91 -20.17 -13.26 -2.46
C ILE A 91 -19.72 -12.08 -1.60
N LEU A 92 -20.33 -10.89 -1.79
CA LEU A 92 -20.01 -9.70 -1.01
C LEU A 92 -20.45 -9.83 0.46
N SER A 93 -21.58 -10.51 0.73
CA SER A 93 -22.09 -10.69 2.08
C SER A 93 -21.46 -11.87 2.82
N SER A 94 -20.71 -12.72 2.14
CA SER A 94 -20.08 -13.88 2.73
C SER A 94 -19.04 -13.50 3.79
N ARG A 95 -19.12 -14.14 4.96
CA ARG A 95 -18.15 -14.01 6.04
C ARG A 95 -17.12 -15.15 6.08
N MET A 96 -17.08 -15.99 5.05
CA MET A 96 -16.21 -17.18 5.02
C MET A 96 -14.75 -16.81 5.26
N ILE A 97 -14.24 -15.81 4.56
CA ILE A 97 -12.83 -15.37 4.69
C ILE A 97 -12.55 -14.89 6.13
N LEU A 98 -13.46 -14.12 6.72
CA LEU A 98 -13.30 -13.64 8.10
C LEU A 98 -13.32 -14.80 9.11
N ASN A 99 -14.21 -15.77 8.91
CA ASN A 99 -14.36 -16.91 9.81
C ASN A 99 -13.18 -17.90 9.77
N LEU A 100 -12.42 -17.91 8.68
CA LEU A 100 -11.25 -18.76 8.49
C LEU A 100 -9.94 -18.10 8.94
N ASN A 101 -9.97 -16.86 9.36
CA ASN A 101 -8.84 -16.17 9.98
C ASN A 101 -8.93 -16.29 11.51
N GLU A 102 -7.79 -16.18 12.18
CA GLU A 102 -7.74 -16.13 13.64
C GLU A 102 -8.51 -14.89 14.15
N PRO A 103 -9.15 -14.98 15.31
CA PRO A 103 -9.83 -13.83 15.90
C PRO A 103 -8.89 -12.65 16.13
N CYS A 104 -9.45 -11.44 16.09
CA CYS A 104 -8.72 -10.23 16.42
C CYS A 104 -8.13 -10.32 17.84
N LYS A 105 -6.82 -10.08 17.97
CA LYS A 105 -6.13 -10.09 19.27
C LYS A 105 -6.18 -8.75 20.01
N ILE A 106 -6.69 -7.71 19.36
CA ILE A 106 -6.84 -6.38 19.96
C ILE A 106 -8.16 -6.37 20.74
N ASN A 107 -8.09 -6.19 22.05
CA ASN A 107 -9.26 -6.25 22.92
C ASN A 107 -10.25 -5.10 22.70
N ASP A 108 -9.73 -3.88 22.51
CA ASP A 108 -10.55 -2.69 22.25
C ASP A 108 -10.26 -2.17 20.84
N VAL A 109 -11.25 -2.28 19.96
CA VAL A 109 -11.22 -1.78 18.58
C VAL A 109 -12.15 -0.58 18.37
N SER A 110 -12.71 -0.01 19.43
CA SER A 110 -13.67 1.11 19.36
C SER A 110 -13.09 2.38 18.74
N TRP A 111 -11.78 2.51 18.75
CA TRP A 111 -11.04 3.62 18.13
C TRP A 111 -10.95 3.51 16.61
N ILE A 112 -11.16 2.33 16.03
CA ILE A 112 -11.16 2.12 14.57
C ILE A 112 -12.48 2.64 14.02
N LYS A 113 -12.43 3.75 13.29
CA LYS A 113 -13.62 4.34 12.67
C LYS A 113 -13.32 4.65 11.21
N PRO A 114 -14.26 4.35 10.30
CA PRO A 114 -14.18 4.81 8.92
C PRO A 114 -14.02 6.33 8.88
N MET A 115 -13.16 6.82 8.00
CA MET A 115 -12.97 8.26 7.82
C MET A 115 -12.95 8.63 6.34
N LYS A 116 -13.47 9.80 6.01
CA LYS A 116 -13.26 10.46 4.73
C LYS A 116 -11.97 11.25 4.82
N PHE A 117 -11.12 11.14 3.83
CA PHE A 117 -9.90 11.95 3.81
C PHE A 117 -9.60 12.47 2.41
N ILE A 118 -8.85 13.54 2.37
CA ILE A 118 -8.23 14.09 1.17
C ILE A 118 -6.73 14.02 1.32
N GLY A 119 -6.00 14.28 0.25
CA GLY A 119 -4.56 14.19 0.34
C GLY A 119 -3.83 15.02 -0.71
N VAL A 120 -2.57 15.26 -0.39
CA VAL A 120 -1.60 15.96 -1.23
C VAL A 120 -0.89 14.91 -2.08
N TRP A 121 -1.47 14.52 -3.20
CA TRP A 121 -0.83 13.65 -4.21
C TRP A 121 -1.35 13.90 -5.63
N TRP A 122 -2.62 14.31 -5.80
CA TRP A 122 -3.20 14.52 -7.14
C TRP A 122 -2.50 15.61 -7.92
N GLU A 123 -2.07 16.68 -7.27
CA GLU A 123 -1.33 17.78 -7.90
C GLU A 123 -0.01 17.29 -8.50
N MET A 124 0.62 16.29 -7.88
CA MET A 124 1.82 15.68 -8.39
C MET A 124 1.53 14.75 -9.58
N HIS A 125 0.49 13.93 -9.50
CA HIS A 125 0.10 13.05 -10.60
C HIS A 125 -0.29 13.79 -11.87
N VAL A 126 -0.87 14.97 -11.75
CA VAL A 126 -1.23 15.80 -12.91
C VAL A 126 -0.12 16.81 -13.29
N GLY A 127 1.05 16.73 -12.65
CA GLY A 127 2.23 17.52 -12.99
C GLY A 127 2.20 18.98 -12.56
N LEU A 128 1.26 19.38 -11.70
CA LEU A 128 1.19 20.75 -11.16
C LEU A 128 2.18 20.97 -10.02
N LYS A 129 2.51 19.90 -9.30
CA LYS A 129 3.44 19.88 -8.18
C LYS A 129 4.40 18.70 -8.29
N SER A 130 5.42 18.66 -7.45
CA SER A 130 6.36 17.54 -7.32
C SER A 130 6.34 16.93 -5.93
N TRP A 131 6.72 15.66 -5.82
CA TRP A 131 7.00 15.02 -4.52
C TRP A 131 8.34 15.45 -3.94
N ASN A 132 9.32 15.74 -4.82
CA ASN A 132 10.66 16.14 -4.45
C ASN A 132 10.76 17.63 -4.14
N TYR A 133 11.65 17.95 -3.21
CA TYR A 133 11.95 19.32 -2.78
C TYR A 133 12.91 20.02 -3.76
N ALA A 134 13.93 19.31 -4.26
CA ALA A 134 14.95 19.84 -5.14
C ALA A 134 15.06 19.03 -6.44
N ASP A 135 15.44 19.67 -7.54
CA ASP A 135 15.73 18.99 -8.80
C ASP A 135 17.22 18.58 -8.80
N THR A 136 17.50 17.48 -8.13
CA THR A 136 18.85 16.88 -8.02
C THR A 136 18.77 15.37 -8.19
N ASN A 137 19.91 14.75 -8.49
CA ASN A 137 20.05 13.31 -8.66
C ASN A 137 21.14 12.77 -7.74
N ASN A 138 21.23 11.46 -7.65
CA ASN A 138 22.25 10.75 -6.86
C ASN A 138 22.32 11.16 -5.40
N ILE A 139 21.16 11.41 -4.81
CA ILE A 139 21.07 11.70 -3.38
C ILE A 139 21.43 10.47 -2.54
N ASN A 140 21.97 10.74 -1.35
CA ASN A 140 22.14 9.77 -0.29
C ASN A 140 21.42 10.29 0.94
N ILE A 141 20.38 9.58 1.39
CA ILE A 141 19.50 10.05 2.48
C ILE A 141 20.24 10.33 3.80
N TYR A 142 21.40 9.71 4.02
CA TYR A 142 22.19 9.86 5.25
C TYR A 142 23.19 11.02 5.22
N THR A 143 23.62 11.44 4.03
CA THR A 143 24.70 12.44 3.89
C THR A 143 24.28 13.70 3.15
N THR A 144 23.14 13.68 2.47
CA THR A 144 22.61 14.87 1.79
C THR A 144 22.21 15.93 2.80
N LYS A 145 22.73 17.14 2.62
CA LYS A 145 22.41 18.30 3.44
C LYS A 145 21.19 19.02 2.88
N TRP A 146 20.02 18.56 3.25
CA TRP A 146 18.74 18.98 2.69
C TRP A 146 18.52 20.50 2.74
N ASN A 147 18.96 21.17 3.81
CA ASN A 147 18.85 22.63 3.96
C ASN A 147 19.78 23.43 3.04
N GLU A 148 20.78 22.79 2.43
CA GLU A 148 21.69 23.42 1.48
C GLU A 148 21.21 23.25 0.01
N LEU A 149 20.22 22.39 -0.22
CA LEU A 149 19.65 22.20 -1.56
C LEU A 149 18.77 23.38 -1.97
N LYS A 150 18.82 23.71 -3.26
CA LYS A 150 17.94 24.72 -3.82
C LYS A 150 16.54 24.17 -4.04
N PRO A 151 15.50 24.74 -3.40
CA PRO A 151 14.12 24.32 -3.65
C PRO A 151 13.74 24.48 -5.12
N ASN A 152 13.00 23.54 -5.66
CA ASN A 152 12.50 23.60 -7.04
C ASN A 152 11.26 24.51 -7.20
N GLY A 153 10.66 24.96 -6.10
CA GLY A 153 9.47 25.82 -6.09
C GLY A 153 8.17 25.11 -6.48
N ARG A 154 8.22 23.79 -6.69
CA ARG A 154 7.07 22.97 -7.10
C ARG A 154 6.65 21.95 -6.06
N HIS A 155 7.40 21.82 -4.98
CA HIS A 155 7.11 20.84 -3.93
C HIS A 155 5.66 20.97 -3.43
N GLY A 156 4.93 19.85 -3.40
CA GLY A 156 3.50 19.84 -3.07
C GLY A 156 3.22 19.74 -1.59
N ALA A 157 4.05 19.02 -0.82
CA ALA A 157 3.86 18.80 0.60
C ALA A 157 4.57 19.85 1.46
N THR A 158 4.25 21.14 1.24
CA THR A 158 4.75 22.22 2.08
C THR A 158 3.86 22.47 3.30
N THR A 159 4.38 23.13 4.34
CA THR A 159 3.61 23.56 5.51
C THR A 159 2.39 24.40 5.14
N GLU A 160 2.56 25.36 4.24
CA GLU A 160 1.45 26.19 3.75
C GLU A 160 0.38 25.37 3.05
N ARG A 161 0.81 24.47 2.15
CA ARG A 161 -0.12 23.63 1.42
C ARG A 161 -0.85 22.66 2.34
N ALA A 162 -0.16 22.15 3.34
CA ALA A 162 -0.76 21.32 4.37
C ALA A 162 -1.89 22.05 5.12
N LYS A 163 -1.65 23.28 5.55
CA LYS A 163 -2.67 24.10 6.22
C LYS A 163 -3.87 24.38 5.31
N PHE A 164 -3.64 24.68 4.02
CA PHE A 164 -4.71 24.84 3.05
C PHE A 164 -5.63 23.62 2.97
N TYR A 165 -5.06 22.40 2.92
CA TYR A 165 -5.86 21.16 2.88
C TYR A 165 -6.56 20.88 4.20
N ILE A 166 -5.96 21.24 5.34
CA ILE A 166 -6.60 21.15 6.66
C ILE A 166 -7.82 22.07 6.73
N ASP A 167 -7.70 23.32 6.28
CA ASP A 167 -8.83 24.28 6.23
C ASP A 167 -9.92 23.80 5.28
N PHE A 168 -9.55 23.27 4.12
CA PHE A 168 -10.50 22.68 3.19
C PHE A 168 -11.23 21.48 3.82
N ALA A 169 -10.51 20.57 4.46
CA ALA A 169 -11.10 19.41 5.13
C ALA A 169 -12.09 19.84 6.22
N LYS A 170 -11.67 20.79 7.06
CA LYS A 170 -12.54 21.39 8.10
C LYS A 170 -13.82 21.98 7.53
N LYS A 171 -13.68 22.80 6.49
CA LYS A 171 -14.80 23.48 5.84
C LYS A 171 -15.82 22.51 5.24
N HIS A 172 -15.36 21.39 4.71
CA HIS A 172 -16.18 20.43 3.97
C HIS A 172 -16.56 19.16 4.76
N GLY A 173 -16.29 19.14 6.07
CA GLY A 173 -16.62 17.97 6.91
C GLY A 173 -15.87 16.70 6.49
N ILE A 174 -14.62 16.84 6.10
CA ILE A 174 -13.70 15.76 5.79
C ILE A 174 -12.85 15.50 7.04
N ASP A 175 -12.72 14.22 7.42
CA ASP A 175 -12.16 13.86 8.72
C ASP A 175 -10.65 13.99 8.80
N GLY A 176 -9.94 13.78 7.67
CA GLY A 176 -8.49 13.73 7.69
C GLY A 176 -7.79 14.19 6.42
N VAL A 177 -6.49 14.42 6.53
CA VAL A 177 -5.61 14.80 5.41
C VAL A 177 -4.36 13.93 5.40
N LEU A 178 -4.00 13.42 4.22
CA LEU A 178 -2.81 12.64 3.94
C LEU A 178 -1.81 13.48 3.14
N TYR A 179 -0.52 13.39 3.46
CA TYR A 179 0.55 14.09 2.71
C TYR A 179 1.54 13.08 2.13
N GLU A 180 1.59 12.94 0.82
CA GLU A 180 2.70 12.30 0.13
C GLU A 180 3.80 13.33 -0.12
N GLY A 181 5.06 12.93 -0.02
CA GLY A 181 6.18 13.84 -0.26
C GLY A 181 6.60 14.70 0.95
N TRP A 182 6.10 14.39 2.15
CA TRP A 182 6.47 15.14 3.35
C TRP A 182 7.92 14.90 3.81
N ASN A 183 8.44 13.70 3.55
CA ASN A 183 9.74 13.20 3.99
C ASN A 183 10.76 13.17 2.86
N VAL A 184 12.03 13.15 3.19
CA VAL A 184 13.14 13.17 2.23
C VAL A 184 13.31 11.87 1.47
N GLY A 185 13.79 11.94 0.22
CA GLY A 185 14.11 10.80 -0.63
C GLY A 185 13.47 10.76 -2.01
N TRP A 186 12.60 11.71 -2.34
CA TRP A 186 11.83 11.68 -3.60
C TRP A 186 12.57 12.21 -4.83
N GLU A 187 13.82 12.68 -4.70
CA GLU A 187 14.56 13.33 -5.78
C GLU A 187 14.94 12.38 -6.91
N ASP A 188 15.34 11.16 -6.59
CA ASP A 188 15.75 10.19 -7.62
C ASP A 188 15.27 8.75 -7.30
N TRP A 189 14.07 8.62 -6.72
CA TRP A 189 13.51 7.33 -6.32
C TRP A 189 12.94 6.54 -7.49
N TYR A 190 12.22 7.21 -8.38
CA TYR A 190 11.50 6.55 -9.47
C TYR A 190 12.46 6.05 -10.56
N GLY A 191 12.39 4.76 -10.86
CA GLY A 191 13.24 4.13 -11.86
C GLY A 191 14.63 3.71 -11.38
N ASN A 192 15.11 4.22 -10.26
CA ASN A 192 16.43 3.88 -9.71
C ASN A 192 16.42 2.70 -8.74
N TRP A 193 15.28 2.46 -8.09
CA TRP A 193 15.02 1.28 -7.24
C TRP A 193 16.13 1.00 -6.21
N LYS A 194 16.47 2.01 -5.41
CA LYS A 194 17.53 1.94 -4.38
C LYS A 194 17.01 1.28 -3.10
N GLU A 195 17.88 0.57 -2.37
CA GLU A 195 17.54 0.03 -1.07
C GLU A 195 17.27 1.14 -0.05
N ASN A 196 18.17 2.12 0.05
CA ASN A 196 18.05 3.23 1.00
C ASN A 196 17.49 4.47 0.30
N VAL A 197 16.21 4.45 -0.02
CA VAL A 197 15.58 5.50 -0.83
C VAL A 197 14.87 6.55 0.03
N PHE A 198 14.14 6.15 1.06
CA PHE A 198 13.40 7.05 1.93
C PHE A 198 13.89 7.02 3.38
N ASP A 199 13.86 8.19 4.02
CA ASP A 199 13.95 8.34 5.46
C ASP A 199 12.56 8.66 6.01
N PHE A 200 12.08 7.84 6.93
CA PHE A 200 10.72 7.95 7.50
C PHE A 200 10.67 8.85 8.75
N LEU A 201 11.76 9.57 9.07
CA LEU A 201 11.90 10.40 10.27
C LEU A 201 12.21 11.86 9.94
N THR A 202 12.67 12.15 8.72
CA THR A 202 13.16 13.49 8.34
C THR A 202 12.22 14.17 7.36
N PRO A 203 11.46 15.19 7.80
CA PRO A 203 10.69 16.04 6.89
C PRO A 203 11.60 16.85 5.95
N TYR A 204 11.07 17.24 4.80
CA TYR A 204 11.71 18.25 3.98
C TYR A 204 11.80 19.60 4.69
N PRO A 205 12.76 20.49 4.32
CA PRO A 205 12.96 21.78 4.98
C PRO A 205 11.75 22.72 4.97
N ASP A 206 10.86 22.56 3.99
CA ASP A 206 9.63 23.36 3.81
C ASP A 206 8.38 22.70 4.41
N PHE A 207 8.53 21.56 5.12
CA PHE A 207 7.45 20.87 5.83
C PHE A 207 7.72 20.83 7.34
N ASP A 208 7.18 21.80 8.07
CA ASP A 208 7.23 21.79 9.54
C ASP A 208 6.13 20.86 10.09
N ILE A 209 6.51 19.61 10.37
CA ILE A 209 5.60 18.59 10.87
C ILE A 209 4.95 18.97 12.20
N LYS A 210 5.67 19.70 13.07
CA LYS A 210 5.15 20.15 14.37
C LYS A 210 4.09 21.23 14.20
N GLU A 211 4.36 22.19 13.32
CA GLU A 211 3.40 23.26 12.99
C GLU A 211 2.14 22.68 12.35
N VAL A 212 2.29 21.79 11.36
CA VAL A 212 1.17 21.10 10.70
C VAL A 212 0.34 20.31 11.71
N SER A 213 0.99 19.57 12.62
CA SER A 213 0.31 18.77 13.64
C SER A 213 -0.50 19.65 14.60
N ASN A 214 0.08 20.73 15.07
CA ASN A 214 -0.61 21.67 15.95
C ASN A 214 -1.82 22.30 15.26
N TYR A 215 -1.64 22.73 14.01
CA TYR A 215 -2.70 23.35 13.23
C TYR A 215 -3.86 22.39 12.98
N ALA A 216 -3.57 21.15 12.61
CA ALA A 216 -4.59 20.12 12.42
C ALA A 216 -5.37 19.84 13.70
N LYS A 217 -4.68 19.77 14.85
CA LYS A 217 -5.30 19.60 16.17
C LYS A 217 -6.24 20.76 16.50
N GLU A 218 -5.83 22.01 16.30
CA GLU A 218 -6.68 23.20 16.50
C GLU A 218 -7.94 23.16 15.64
N LYS A 219 -7.83 22.69 14.40
CA LYS A 219 -8.95 22.56 13.46
C LYS A 219 -9.79 21.30 13.69
N ASN A 220 -9.37 20.39 14.58
CA ASN A 220 -9.97 19.07 14.76
C ASN A 220 -10.04 18.26 13.45
N VAL A 221 -8.94 18.22 12.73
CA VAL A 221 -8.73 17.43 11.50
C VAL A 221 -7.64 16.41 11.76
N LYS A 222 -7.88 15.16 11.42
CA LYS A 222 -6.90 14.08 11.58
C LYS A 222 -5.79 14.15 10.56
N LEU A 223 -4.61 13.69 10.93
CA LEU A 223 -3.50 13.53 10.02
C LEU A 223 -3.23 12.06 9.73
N ILE A 224 -3.02 11.74 8.48
CA ILE A 224 -2.67 10.41 8.01
C ILE A 224 -1.23 10.46 7.51
N MET A 225 -0.36 9.66 8.11
CA MET A 225 1.04 9.55 7.69
C MET A 225 1.13 8.78 6.37
N HIS A 226 2.10 9.11 5.55
CA HIS A 226 2.44 8.35 4.34
C HIS A 226 3.84 7.75 4.46
N HIS A 227 3.94 6.44 4.27
CA HIS A 227 5.20 5.72 4.17
C HIS A 227 5.29 5.09 2.78
N GLU A 228 5.98 5.76 1.84
CA GLU A 228 6.35 5.14 0.56
C GLU A 228 7.61 4.32 0.74
N THR A 229 7.56 3.04 0.42
CA THR A 229 8.68 2.12 0.62
C THR A 229 9.50 1.88 -0.65
N SER A 230 8.98 2.27 -1.82
CA SER A 230 9.60 1.99 -3.13
C SER A 230 9.96 0.50 -3.31
N GLY A 231 9.18 -0.41 -2.70
CA GLY A 231 9.48 -1.85 -2.70
C GLY A 231 10.73 -2.24 -1.90
N SER A 232 11.34 -1.31 -1.15
CA SER A 232 12.49 -1.60 -0.30
C SER A 232 12.08 -2.10 1.08
N VAL A 233 11.77 -3.39 1.15
CA VAL A 233 11.29 -4.07 2.37
C VAL A 233 12.31 -3.92 3.50
N THR A 234 13.59 -4.24 3.23
CA THR A 234 14.65 -4.20 4.24
C THR A 234 14.82 -2.80 4.85
N ASN A 235 14.74 -1.75 4.02
CA ASN A 235 14.82 -0.38 4.53
C ASN A 235 13.62 -0.06 5.44
N TYR A 236 12.41 -0.41 5.00
CA TYR A 236 11.21 -0.15 5.79
C TYR A 236 11.21 -0.92 7.12
N GLU A 237 11.59 -2.20 7.11
CA GLU A 237 11.71 -3.02 8.33
C GLU A 237 12.68 -2.42 9.35
N ARG A 238 13.80 -1.84 8.92
CA ARG A 238 14.74 -1.13 9.82
C ARG A 238 14.11 0.06 10.53
N TYR A 239 13.18 0.75 9.87
CA TYR A 239 12.57 1.96 10.38
C TYR A 239 11.23 1.75 11.06
N ILE A 240 10.53 0.64 10.85
CA ILE A 240 9.11 0.48 11.18
C ILE A 240 8.77 0.92 12.61
N ASP A 241 9.52 0.44 13.59
CA ASP A 241 9.27 0.79 15.00
C ASP A 241 9.49 2.27 15.30
N THR A 242 10.56 2.85 14.73
CA THR A 242 10.89 4.27 14.97
C THR A 242 9.97 5.17 14.16
N ALA A 243 9.58 4.79 12.95
CA ALA A 243 8.63 5.52 12.13
C ALA A 243 7.24 5.58 12.78
N PHE A 244 6.76 4.46 13.34
CA PHE A 244 5.49 4.46 14.07
C PHE A 244 5.54 5.25 15.37
N LYS A 245 6.65 5.22 16.12
CA LYS A 245 6.85 6.09 17.29
C LYS A 245 6.88 7.57 16.91
N PHE A 246 7.55 7.89 15.79
CA PHE A 246 7.61 9.25 15.26
C PHE A 246 6.22 9.76 14.87
N MET A 247 5.43 9.01 14.11
CA MET A 247 4.08 9.41 13.73
C MET A 247 3.18 9.61 14.96
N LYS A 248 3.24 8.72 15.93
CA LYS A 248 2.47 8.85 17.19
C LYS A 248 2.86 10.08 17.99
N TYR A 249 4.16 10.39 18.07
CA TYR A 249 4.65 11.58 18.75
C TYR A 249 4.06 12.87 18.17
N TYR A 250 3.89 12.94 16.86
CA TYR A 250 3.26 14.08 16.18
C TYR A 250 1.74 13.96 16.02
N GLY A 251 1.09 12.99 16.67
CA GLY A 251 -0.37 12.86 16.71
C GLY A 251 -1.01 12.28 15.46
N TYR A 252 -0.25 11.54 14.66
CA TYR A 252 -0.79 10.79 13.54
C TYR A 252 -1.31 9.43 14.03
N ASP A 253 -2.59 9.16 13.80
CA ASP A 253 -3.27 7.93 14.25
C ASP A 253 -3.52 6.93 13.12
N ALA A 254 -3.26 7.32 11.90
CA ALA A 254 -3.41 6.47 10.71
C ALA A 254 -2.19 6.60 9.82
N VAL A 255 -1.91 5.56 9.07
CA VAL A 255 -0.82 5.51 8.08
C VAL A 255 -1.33 4.89 6.79
N LYS A 256 -0.90 5.45 5.67
CA LYS A 256 -0.95 4.81 4.35
C LYS A 256 0.46 4.33 4.02
N THR A 257 0.63 3.03 3.91
CA THR A 257 1.85 2.45 3.35
C THR A 257 1.66 2.20 1.88
N GLY A 258 2.70 2.39 1.10
CA GLY A 258 2.68 2.16 -0.33
C GLY A 258 4.03 1.69 -0.84
N TYR A 259 4.04 1.21 -2.07
CA TYR A 259 5.27 0.88 -2.77
C TYR A 259 5.07 1.03 -4.27
N VAL A 260 6.13 1.47 -4.95
CA VAL A 260 6.21 1.51 -6.41
C VAL A 260 7.58 0.97 -6.81
N GLY A 261 7.60 0.02 -7.74
CA GLY A 261 8.83 -0.51 -8.29
C GLY A 261 9.11 -1.97 -7.93
N ARG A 262 10.35 -2.36 -8.14
CA ARG A 262 10.82 -3.72 -7.85
C ARG A 262 11.07 -3.91 -6.37
N ILE A 263 10.87 -5.12 -5.88
CA ILE A 263 11.23 -5.49 -4.52
C ILE A 263 12.75 -5.54 -4.37
N ILE A 264 13.26 -4.81 -3.42
CA ILE A 264 14.69 -4.65 -3.15
C ILE A 264 15.01 -5.29 -1.77
N PRO A 265 16.14 -5.98 -1.63
CA PRO A 265 17.26 -6.04 -2.59
C PRO A 265 17.17 -7.16 -3.62
N ARG A 266 16.25 -8.13 -3.49
CA ARG A 266 16.29 -9.39 -4.25
C ARG A 266 15.49 -9.39 -5.54
N GLY A 267 14.69 -8.35 -5.82
CA GLY A 267 13.83 -8.30 -7.00
C GLY A 267 12.71 -9.33 -7.00
N GLU A 268 12.21 -9.68 -5.83
CA GLU A 268 11.12 -10.65 -5.66
C GLU A 268 9.79 -10.14 -6.19
N ASN A 269 8.86 -11.06 -6.35
CA ASN A 269 7.50 -10.72 -6.70
C ASN A 269 6.74 -10.17 -5.49
N HIS A 270 5.83 -9.22 -5.74
CA HIS A 270 5.04 -8.55 -4.70
C HIS A 270 4.17 -9.49 -3.87
N ASP A 271 3.74 -10.61 -4.45
CA ASP A 271 2.90 -11.62 -3.77
C ASP A 271 3.72 -12.80 -3.23
N GLY A 272 5.05 -12.69 -3.22
CA GLY A 272 5.95 -13.68 -2.61
C GLY A 272 5.86 -13.67 -1.09
N GLN A 273 6.29 -14.77 -0.44
CA GLN A 273 6.18 -14.95 1.00
C GLN A 273 6.79 -13.79 1.79
N TRP A 274 7.94 -13.28 1.37
CA TRP A 274 8.60 -12.17 2.07
C TRP A 274 7.78 -10.88 2.10
N MET A 275 7.05 -10.57 1.01
CA MET A 275 6.21 -9.37 0.96
C MET A 275 4.87 -9.55 1.69
N ILE A 276 4.39 -10.79 1.80
CA ILE A 276 3.18 -11.09 2.58
C ILE A 276 3.45 -11.00 4.08
N ASN A 277 4.67 -11.27 4.50
CA ASN A 277 5.10 -11.21 5.89
C ASN A 277 5.36 -9.77 6.35
#